data_171006298cd80cf1065c71ea3c5f23b6
#
_entry.id   171006298cd80cf1065c71ea3c5f23b6
#
_cell.length_a   1.000
_cell.length_b   1.000
_cell.length_c   1.000
_cell.angle_alpha   90.00
_cell.angle_beta   90.00
_cell.angle_gamma   90.00
#
_symmetry.space_group_name_H-M   'P 1'
#
loop_
_entity.id
_entity.type
_entity.pdbx_description
1 polymer ?
#
loop_
_entity_poly.entity_id
_entity_poly.type
_entity_poly.pdbx_seq_one_letter_code
_entity_poly.pdbx_strand_id
1 'polypeptide(L)'
;MKIMWTKRLRAAAAGALLTAAAAPASAQLFLNDPDFRRGPIESEDPLVGIPVPGATPAEYRAQLLWNLRSGLNVAALQCQFSAYLRAVPNYNALLAHHSGELAAAYTTLSGYFRRVHGATQGPRRFDDYSTATYNNFSTLQAQMGFCQTATNILKEALSRPKGELHLVARERMRELRNSLVPVPDRPRSFSPLAIPAFPPPNLTDPCAGLRSRALRRCRAGQPS
;
A
#
# COMPACT_ATOMS: atom_id res chain seq x y z
N MET A 1 11.46 32.03 62.70
CA MET A 1 10.20 31.37 62.28
C MET A 1 9.76 31.73 60.83
N LYS A 2 10.45 32.63 60.11
CA LYS A 2 10.09 33.05 58.73
C LYS A 2 10.73 32.22 57.58
N ILE A 3 11.80 31.46 57.84
CA ILE A 3 12.57 30.76 56.83
C ILE A 3 11.99 29.37 56.46
N MET A 4 11.24 28.77 57.35
CA MET A 4 10.64 27.45 57.08
C MET A 4 9.38 27.49 56.20
N TRP A 5 8.70 28.61 56.15
CA TRP A 5 7.47 28.75 55.40
C TRP A 5 7.71 28.96 53.91
N THR A 6 8.81 29.63 53.57
CA THR A 6 9.21 29.85 52.16
C THR A 6 9.70 28.57 51.45
N LYS A 7 10.26 27.62 52.19
CA LYS A 7 10.70 26.32 51.62
C LYS A 7 9.50 25.41 51.28
N ARG A 8 8.42 25.46 52.10
CA ARG A 8 7.21 24.67 51.83
C ARG A 8 6.41 25.20 50.64
N LEU A 9 6.38 26.52 50.41
CA LEU A 9 5.74 27.12 49.24
C LEU A 9 6.48 26.85 47.92
N ARG A 10 7.83 26.76 47.97
CA ARG A 10 8.62 26.38 46.78
C ARG A 10 8.50 24.92 46.41
N ALA A 11 8.32 24.02 47.35
CA ALA A 11 8.09 22.61 47.10
C ALA A 11 6.69 22.32 46.52
N ALA A 12 5.66 23.08 46.94
CA ALA A 12 4.32 22.98 46.39
C ALA A 12 4.21 23.53 44.93
N ALA A 13 4.97 24.58 44.61
CA ALA A 13 5.02 25.14 43.27
C ALA A 13 5.76 24.23 42.28
N ALA A 14 6.80 23.51 42.72
CA ALA A 14 7.51 22.55 41.89
C ALA A 14 6.70 21.28 41.59
N GLY A 15 5.84 20.84 42.52
CA GLY A 15 4.94 19.71 42.30
C GLY A 15 3.79 20.00 41.33
N ALA A 16 3.28 21.25 41.31
CA ALA A 16 2.21 21.66 40.40
C ALA A 16 2.64 21.81 38.94
N LEU A 17 3.94 22.10 38.72
CA LEU A 17 4.49 22.22 37.36
C LEU A 17 4.77 20.85 36.67
N LEU A 18 4.92 19.78 37.44
CA LEU A 18 5.16 18.43 36.90
C LEU A 18 3.88 17.70 36.45
N THR A 19 2.71 18.14 36.91
CA THR A 19 1.43 17.53 36.52
C THR A 19 0.82 18.13 35.25
N ALA A 20 1.32 19.27 34.77
CA ALA A 20 0.83 19.93 33.57
C ALA A 20 1.40 19.37 32.24
N ALA A 21 2.35 18.45 32.29
CA ALA A 21 3.03 17.94 31.08
C ALA A 21 2.52 16.59 30.57
N ALA A 22 1.50 16.01 31.20
CA ALA A 22 0.84 14.82 30.67
C ALA A 22 -0.28 15.21 29.68
N ALA A 23 0.12 15.80 28.54
CA ALA A 23 -0.79 15.87 27.41
C ALA A 23 -1.11 14.41 26.98
N PRO A 24 -2.39 14.06 26.79
CA PRO A 24 -2.72 12.74 26.25
C PRO A 24 -2.05 12.61 24.89
N ALA A 25 -1.13 11.65 24.76
CA ALA A 25 -0.61 11.26 23.47
C ALA A 25 -1.78 10.61 22.72
N SER A 26 -2.47 11.39 21.88
CA SER A 26 -3.44 10.85 20.96
C SER A 26 -2.66 10.01 19.93
N ALA A 27 -2.77 8.69 20.01
CA ALA A 27 -2.32 7.81 18.96
C ALA A 27 -3.20 8.09 17.74
N GLN A 28 -2.67 8.84 16.78
CA GLN A 28 -3.34 9.09 15.51
C GLN A 28 -3.11 7.88 14.62
N LEU A 29 -4.19 7.17 14.31
CA LEU A 29 -4.15 6.11 13.32
C LEU A 29 -4.13 6.76 11.92
N PHE A 30 -2.98 6.71 11.26
CA PHE A 30 -2.84 7.19 9.89
C PHE A 30 -3.31 6.09 8.94
N LEU A 31 -4.52 6.23 8.43
CA LEU A 31 -5.03 5.42 7.33
C LEU A 31 -4.82 6.25 6.05
N ASN A 32 -3.81 5.90 5.29
CA ASN A 32 -3.61 6.45 3.95
C ASN A 32 -4.63 5.82 2.99
N ASP A 33 -5.48 6.66 2.43
CA ASP A 33 -6.24 6.35 1.23
C ASP A 33 -5.48 7.03 0.07
N PRO A 34 -4.58 6.32 -0.61
CA PRO A 34 -3.80 6.93 -1.66
C PRO A 34 -4.70 7.15 -2.87
N ASP A 35 -5.07 8.42 -3.10
CA ASP A 35 -5.70 8.84 -4.35
C ASP A 35 -4.62 8.92 -5.43
N PHE A 36 -4.25 7.75 -5.97
CA PHE A 36 -3.35 7.70 -7.11
C PHE A 36 -4.16 7.97 -8.37
N ARG A 37 -3.85 9.07 -9.05
CA ARG A 37 -4.52 9.45 -10.29
C ARG A 37 -4.45 8.34 -11.32
N ARG A 38 -5.60 7.93 -11.80
CA ARG A 38 -5.80 7.02 -12.92
C ARG A 38 -5.86 7.80 -14.23
N GLY A 39 -5.91 7.07 -15.32
CA GLY A 39 -6.17 7.60 -16.65
C GLY A 39 -5.20 7.06 -17.68
N PRO A 40 -5.60 7.13 -18.95
CA PRO A 40 -4.79 6.61 -20.03
C PRO A 40 -3.45 7.31 -20.10
N ILE A 41 -2.45 6.56 -20.50
CA ILE A 41 -1.10 7.04 -20.72
C ILE A 41 -0.82 7.00 -22.20
N GLU A 42 -0.32 8.10 -22.74
CA GLU A 42 0.11 8.19 -24.13
C GLU A 42 1.56 7.75 -24.27
N SER A 43 1.93 7.40 -25.50
CA SER A 43 3.23 6.77 -25.78
C SER A 43 4.45 7.59 -25.37
N GLU A 44 4.34 8.92 -25.34
CA GLU A 44 5.45 9.82 -24.97
C GLU A 44 5.36 10.33 -23.53
N ASP A 45 4.41 9.85 -22.76
CA ASP A 45 4.25 10.25 -21.37
C ASP A 45 5.47 9.75 -20.54
N PRO A 46 6.15 10.63 -19.79
CA PRO A 46 7.30 10.25 -18.96
C PRO A 46 6.96 9.20 -17.90
N LEU A 47 5.68 9.04 -17.57
CA LEU A 47 5.23 7.98 -16.66
C LEU A 47 5.22 6.57 -17.29
N VAL A 48 5.39 6.44 -18.60
CA VAL A 48 5.63 5.11 -19.22
C VAL A 48 6.92 4.49 -18.70
N GLY A 49 7.93 5.29 -18.42
CA GLY A 49 9.23 4.87 -17.93
C GLY A 49 10.38 5.41 -18.76
N ILE A 50 11.42 4.58 -18.99
CA ILE A 50 12.60 4.98 -19.73
C ILE A 50 12.21 5.20 -21.21
N PRO A 51 12.51 6.37 -21.81
CA PRO A 51 12.12 6.66 -23.18
C PRO A 51 12.71 5.70 -24.21
N VAL A 52 11.93 5.41 -25.26
CA VAL A 52 12.36 4.65 -26.43
C VAL A 52 12.17 5.52 -27.68
N PRO A 53 13.09 6.46 -27.96
CA PRO A 53 12.95 7.45 -29.01
C PRO A 53 12.83 6.81 -30.38
N GLY A 54 11.92 7.34 -31.22
CA GLY A 54 11.70 6.83 -32.56
C GLY A 54 11.06 5.43 -32.62
N ALA A 55 10.40 5.02 -31.54
CA ALA A 55 9.61 3.79 -31.53
C ALA A 55 8.30 3.96 -32.31
N THR A 56 7.89 2.89 -32.97
CA THR A 56 6.57 2.79 -33.62
C THR A 56 5.46 2.63 -32.57
N PRO A 57 4.17 2.85 -32.93
CA PRO A 57 3.06 2.61 -31.99
C PRO A 57 2.99 1.18 -31.45
N ALA A 58 3.46 0.19 -32.22
CA ALA A 58 3.53 -1.20 -31.76
C ALA A 58 4.67 -1.40 -30.72
N GLU A 59 5.82 -0.76 -30.95
CA GLU A 59 6.96 -0.79 -30.02
C GLU A 59 6.64 -0.05 -28.73
N TYR A 60 5.90 1.06 -28.77
CA TYR A 60 5.41 1.75 -27.58
C TYR A 60 4.43 0.88 -26.77
N ARG A 61 3.50 0.17 -27.43
CA ARG A 61 2.64 -0.79 -26.75
C ARG A 61 3.44 -1.89 -26.06
N ALA A 62 4.44 -2.40 -26.74
CA ALA A 62 5.32 -3.42 -26.18
C ALA A 62 6.12 -2.89 -24.98
N GLN A 63 6.61 -1.64 -25.07
CA GLN A 63 7.26 -0.96 -23.96
C GLN A 63 6.31 -0.86 -22.74
N LEU A 64 5.09 -0.42 -22.95
CA LEU A 64 4.10 -0.24 -21.90
C LEU A 64 3.79 -1.57 -21.20
N LEU A 65 3.58 -2.64 -21.97
CA LEU A 65 3.39 -3.99 -21.44
C LEU A 65 4.61 -4.50 -20.66
N TRP A 66 5.82 -4.24 -21.17
CA TRP A 66 7.06 -4.62 -20.51
C TRP A 66 7.22 -3.90 -19.18
N ASN A 67 6.91 -2.61 -19.14
CA ASN A 67 6.93 -1.81 -17.92
C ASN A 67 5.88 -2.31 -16.91
N LEU A 68 4.65 -2.58 -17.35
CA LEU A 68 3.61 -3.13 -16.47
C LEU A 68 4.06 -4.46 -15.86
N ARG A 69 4.52 -5.40 -16.71
CA ARG A 69 5.05 -6.69 -16.26
C ARG A 69 6.18 -6.53 -15.23
N SER A 70 7.11 -5.62 -15.50
CA SER A 70 8.25 -5.37 -14.61
C SER A 70 7.82 -4.83 -13.26
N GLY A 71 6.92 -3.85 -13.24
CA GLY A 71 6.38 -3.29 -11.99
C GLY A 71 5.61 -4.33 -11.18
N LEU A 72 4.78 -5.15 -11.83
CA LEU A 72 4.04 -6.23 -11.18
C LEU A 72 4.95 -7.37 -10.69
N ASN A 73 6.08 -7.61 -11.38
CA ASN A 73 7.11 -8.54 -10.91
C ASN A 73 7.78 -8.05 -9.61
N VAL A 74 8.19 -6.78 -9.59
CA VAL A 74 8.74 -6.15 -8.39
C VAL A 74 7.74 -6.21 -7.25
N ALA A 75 6.45 -5.95 -7.51
CA ALA A 75 5.41 -6.08 -6.51
C ALA A 75 5.28 -7.52 -6.00
N ALA A 76 5.37 -8.54 -6.88
CA ALA A 76 5.34 -9.94 -6.46
C ALA A 76 6.49 -10.29 -5.51
N LEU A 77 7.65 -9.66 -5.68
CA LEU A 77 8.83 -9.87 -4.82
C LEU A 77 8.76 -9.09 -3.50
N GLN A 78 8.28 -7.84 -3.53
CA GLN A 78 8.30 -6.95 -2.37
C GLN A 78 7.06 -7.06 -1.48
N CYS A 79 5.92 -7.52 -2.02
CA CYS A 79 4.63 -7.48 -1.34
C CYS A 79 4.24 -8.80 -0.65
N GLN A 80 5.22 -9.61 -0.26
CA GLN A 80 4.98 -10.92 0.38
C GLN A 80 4.68 -10.83 1.88
N PHE A 81 4.83 -9.65 2.48
CA PHE A 81 4.58 -9.42 3.91
C PHE A 81 3.11 -9.61 4.31
N SER A 82 2.19 -9.61 3.34
CA SER A 82 0.76 -9.82 3.57
C SER A 82 0.20 -10.90 2.66
N ALA A 83 -0.25 -12.00 3.24
CA ALA A 83 -0.88 -13.10 2.50
C ALA A 83 -2.17 -12.70 1.78
N TYR A 84 -2.86 -11.65 2.27
CA TYR A 84 -4.11 -11.14 1.66
C TYR A 84 -3.87 -10.50 0.28
N LEU A 85 -2.70 -9.97 0.04
CA LEU A 85 -2.35 -9.36 -1.25
C LEU A 85 -2.24 -10.41 -2.36
N ARG A 86 -1.90 -11.65 -2.03
CA ARG A 86 -1.70 -12.74 -3.00
C ARG A 86 -0.81 -12.34 -4.18
N ALA A 87 0.22 -11.52 -3.93
CA ALA A 87 1.03 -10.90 -4.97
C ALA A 87 1.70 -11.94 -5.88
N VAL A 88 2.37 -12.94 -5.30
CA VAL A 88 3.06 -14.00 -6.07
C VAL A 88 2.08 -14.89 -6.84
N PRO A 89 1.03 -15.47 -6.23
CA PRO A 89 0.07 -16.29 -6.97
C PRO A 89 -0.60 -15.54 -8.12
N ASN A 90 -1.02 -14.29 -7.89
CA ASN A 90 -1.68 -13.49 -8.91
C ASN A 90 -0.73 -13.12 -10.05
N TYR A 91 0.53 -12.81 -9.76
CA TYR A 91 1.53 -12.56 -10.79
C TYR A 91 1.82 -13.80 -11.64
N ASN A 92 1.97 -14.96 -11.02
CA ASN A 92 2.17 -16.21 -11.75
C ASN A 92 0.95 -16.54 -12.63
N ALA A 93 -0.26 -16.31 -12.14
CA ALA A 93 -1.49 -16.46 -12.92
C ALA A 93 -1.53 -15.48 -14.11
N LEU A 94 -1.10 -14.21 -13.92
CA LEU A 94 -0.97 -13.23 -15.00
C LEU A 94 -0.04 -13.72 -16.10
N LEU A 95 1.15 -14.23 -15.73
CA LEU A 95 2.12 -14.75 -16.71
C LEU A 95 1.55 -15.91 -17.53
N ALA A 96 0.81 -16.80 -16.90
CA ALA A 96 0.17 -17.92 -17.57
C ALA A 96 -0.99 -17.45 -18.47
N HIS A 97 -1.84 -16.54 -17.95
CA HIS A 97 -3.04 -16.07 -18.65
C HIS A 97 -2.71 -15.25 -19.90
N HIS A 98 -1.75 -14.32 -19.80
CA HIS A 98 -1.37 -13.40 -20.88
C HIS A 98 -0.01 -13.75 -21.53
N SER A 99 0.41 -15.02 -21.47
CA SER A 99 1.73 -15.47 -21.94
C SER A 99 2.04 -15.07 -23.39
N GLY A 100 1.07 -15.22 -24.30
CA GLY A 100 1.24 -14.87 -25.71
C GLY A 100 1.47 -13.36 -25.93
N GLU A 101 0.72 -12.52 -25.24
CA GLU A 101 0.83 -11.07 -25.34
C GLU A 101 2.16 -10.56 -24.74
N LEU A 102 2.57 -11.15 -23.63
CA LEU A 102 3.86 -10.84 -22.99
C LEU A 102 5.06 -11.29 -23.86
N ALA A 103 4.97 -12.45 -24.49
CA ALA A 103 6.00 -12.93 -25.44
C ALA A 103 6.09 -12.05 -26.68
N ALA A 104 4.94 -11.61 -27.23
CA ALA A 104 4.90 -10.68 -28.35
C ALA A 104 5.53 -9.32 -27.97
N ALA A 105 5.22 -8.80 -26.76
CA ALA A 105 5.82 -7.57 -26.27
C ALA A 105 7.35 -7.68 -26.13
N TYR A 106 7.85 -8.78 -25.59
CA TYR A 106 9.28 -9.07 -25.52
C TYR A 106 9.93 -9.04 -26.90
N THR A 107 9.36 -9.77 -27.86
CA THR A 107 9.88 -9.88 -29.23
C THR A 107 9.90 -8.51 -29.92
N THR A 108 8.79 -7.77 -29.81
CA THR A 108 8.66 -6.45 -30.45
C THR A 108 9.66 -5.45 -29.84
N LEU A 109 9.75 -5.40 -28.51
CA LEU A 109 10.64 -4.45 -27.85
C LEU A 109 12.13 -4.81 -28.05
N SER A 110 12.48 -6.08 -27.98
CA SER A 110 13.85 -6.52 -28.31
C SER A 110 14.21 -6.24 -29.78
N GLY A 111 13.23 -6.34 -30.69
CA GLY A 111 13.35 -5.94 -32.08
C GLY A 111 13.65 -4.44 -32.25
N TYR A 112 12.98 -3.58 -31.50
CA TYR A 112 13.27 -2.16 -31.44
C TYR A 112 14.75 -1.89 -31.13
N PHE A 113 15.29 -2.51 -30.07
CA PHE A 113 16.68 -2.30 -29.66
C PHE A 113 17.67 -2.79 -30.74
N ARG A 114 17.36 -3.90 -31.41
CA ARG A 114 18.17 -4.37 -32.55
C ARG A 114 18.09 -3.43 -33.74
N ARG A 115 16.95 -2.85 -34.04
CA ARG A 115 16.73 -1.89 -35.11
C ARG A 115 17.51 -0.58 -34.85
N VAL A 116 17.52 -0.09 -33.62
CA VAL A 116 18.15 1.19 -33.28
C VAL A 116 19.65 1.04 -33.02
N HIS A 117 20.10 -0.04 -32.41
CA HIS A 117 21.49 -0.23 -31.96
C HIS A 117 22.25 -1.32 -32.73
N GLY A 118 21.60 -1.95 -33.72
CA GLY A 118 22.19 -3.03 -34.50
C GLY A 118 22.14 -4.38 -33.81
N ALA A 119 22.41 -5.45 -34.57
CA ALA A 119 22.28 -6.83 -34.13
C ALA A 119 23.20 -7.18 -32.94
N THR A 120 24.40 -6.61 -32.89
CA THR A 120 25.41 -6.91 -31.87
C THR A 120 25.13 -6.18 -30.54
N GLN A 121 24.80 -4.89 -30.59
CA GLN A 121 24.59 -4.07 -29.39
C GLN A 121 23.15 -4.10 -28.88
N GLY A 122 22.18 -4.36 -29.75
CA GLY A 122 20.76 -4.38 -29.42
C GLY A 122 20.40 -5.24 -28.22
N PRO A 123 20.82 -6.51 -28.15
CA PRO A 123 20.52 -7.37 -27.01
C PRO A 123 21.02 -6.80 -25.67
N ARG A 124 22.26 -6.32 -25.63
CA ARG A 124 22.85 -5.71 -24.44
C ARG A 124 22.08 -4.45 -24.02
N ARG A 125 21.74 -3.59 -24.98
CA ARG A 125 20.94 -2.38 -24.70
C ARG A 125 19.54 -2.71 -24.19
N PHE A 126 18.95 -3.80 -24.65
CA PHE A 126 17.69 -4.28 -24.11
C PHE A 126 17.82 -4.81 -22.67
N ASP A 127 18.92 -5.50 -22.36
CA ASP A 127 19.20 -5.97 -20.99
C ASP A 127 19.43 -4.78 -20.04
N ASP A 128 20.23 -3.79 -20.46
CA ASP A 128 20.44 -2.55 -19.69
C ASP A 128 19.10 -1.82 -19.43
N TYR A 129 18.27 -1.68 -20.49
CA TYR A 129 16.94 -1.09 -20.39
C TYR A 129 16.03 -1.86 -19.42
N SER A 130 16.02 -3.18 -19.53
CA SER A 130 15.20 -4.05 -18.67
C SER A 130 15.62 -3.92 -17.22
N THR A 131 16.91 -3.98 -16.93
CA THR A 131 17.46 -3.80 -15.59
C THR A 131 17.09 -2.45 -14.99
N ALA A 132 17.27 -1.36 -15.76
CA ALA A 132 16.89 -0.03 -15.33
C ALA A 132 15.37 0.09 -15.09
N THR A 133 14.55 -0.59 -15.92
CA THR A 133 13.09 -0.62 -15.75
C THR A 133 12.70 -1.29 -14.42
N TYR A 134 13.29 -2.43 -14.07
CA TYR A 134 13.05 -3.08 -12.77
C TYR A 134 13.47 -2.19 -11.60
N ASN A 135 14.64 -1.56 -11.69
CA ASN A 135 15.16 -0.68 -10.65
C ASN A 135 14.23 0.53 -10.41
N ASN A 136 13.60 1.05 -11.45
CA ASN A 136 12.66 2.18 -11.35
C ASN A 136 11.36 1.84 -10.61
N PHE A 137 11.07 0.58 -10.33
CA PHE A 137 9.95 0.15 -9.50
C PHE A 137 10.37 -0.26 -8.08
N SER A 138 11.67 -0.33 -7.81
CA SER A 138 12.19 -0.76 -6.51
C SER A 138 12.21 0.39 -5.53
N THR A 139 11.13 0.57 -4.75
CA THR A 139 11.05 1.57 -3.68
C THR A 139 10.46 0.96 -2.41
N LEU A 140 11.13 1.17 -1.28
CA LEU A 140 10.65 0.72 0.02
C LEU A 140 9.76 1.76 0.71
N GLN A 141 9.94 3.04 0.39
CA GLN A 141 9.24 4.14 1.07
C GLN A 141 7.74 4.18 0.77
N ALA A 142 7.33 3.73 -0.41
CA ALA A 142 5.92 3.69 -0.83
C ALA A 142 5.33 2.28 -0.82
N GLN A 143 5.95 1.33 -0.13
CA GLN A 143 5.65 -0.11 -0.25
C GLN A 143 4.17 -0.45 -0.09
N MET A 144 3.48 0.07 0.93
CA MET A 144 2.07 -0.29 1.18
C MET A 144 1.16 0.16 0.03
N GLY A 145 1.23 1.40 -0.39
CA GLY A 145 0.44 1.95 -1.49
C GLY A 145 0.73 1.26 -2.81
N PHE A 146 2.01 1.03 -3.10
CA PHE A 146 2.45 0.30 -4.29
C PHE A 146 1.91 -1.13 -4.31
N CYS A 147 2.03 -1.87 -3.21
CA CYS A 147 1.57 -3.24 -3.11
C CYS A 147 0.05 -3.37 -3.27
N GLN A 148 -0.70 -2.47 -2.69
CA GLN A 148 -2.15 -2.44 -2.82
C GLN A 148 -2.58 -2.13 -4.26
N THR A 149 -1.98 -1.12 -4.88
CA THR A 149 -2.22 -0.74 -6.27
C THR A 149 -1.86 -1.87 -7.23
N ALA A 150 -0.67 -2.45 -7.10
CA ALA A 150 -0.22 -3.57 -7.94
C ALA A 150 -1.15 -4.78 -7.82
N THR A 151 -1.62 -5.10 -6.60
CA THR A 151 -2.57 -6.19 -6.38
C THR A 151 -3.91 -5.93 -7.08
N ASN A 152 -4.42 -4.71 -7.04
CA ASN A 152 -5.65 -4.34 -7.72
C ASN A 152 -5.50 -4.43 -9.25
N ILE A 153 -4.36 -3.99 -9.78
CA ILE A 153 -4.04 -4.12 -11.20
C ILE A 153 -3.92 -5.60 -11.62
N LEU A 154 -3.28 -6.44 -10.81
CA LEU A 154 -3.19 -7.88 -11.06
C LEU A 154 -4.59 -8.53 -11.15
N LYS A 155 -5.49 -8.20 -10.23
CA LYS A 155 -6.87 -8.71 -10.24
C LYS A 155 -7.63 -8.27 -11.49
N GLU A 156 -7.50 -7.00 -11.87
CA GLU A 156 -8.12 -6.48 -13.08
C GLU A 156 -7.55 -7.16 -14.33
N ALA A 157 -6.23 -7.29 -14.43
CA ALA A 157 -5.60 -7.96 -15.56
C ALA A 157 -6.05 -9.42 -15.72
N LEU A 158 -6.23 -10.14 -14.61
CA LEU A 158 -6.74 -11.52 -14.62
C LEU A 158 -8.21 -11.61 -15.02
N SER A 159 -8.99 -10.55 -14.85
CA SER A 159 -10.39 -10.50 -15.30
C SER A 159 -10.56 -10.14 -16.79
N ARG A 160 -9.50 -9.66 -17.44
CA ARG A 160 -9.53 -9.29 -18.86
C ARG A 160 -9.31 -10.49 -19.76
N PRO A 161 -9.95 -10.52 -20.94
CA PRO A 161 -9.67 -11.53 -21.97
C PRO A 161 -8.20 -11.52 -22.40
N LYS A 162 -7.72 -12.67 -22.87
CA LYS A 162 -6.38 -12.78 -23.47
C LYS A 162 -6.29 -11.83 -24.68
N GLY A 163 -5.19 -11.09 -24.76
CA GLY A 163 -4.97 -10.08 -25.82
C GLY A 163 -5.34 -8.66 -25.38
N GLU A 164 -5.95 -8.47 -24.20
CA GLU A 164 -6.38 -7.15 -23.71
C GLU A 164 -5.53 -6.61 -22.56
N LEU A 165 -4.41 -7.25 -22.22
CA LEU A 165 -3.51 -6.76 -21.16
C LEU A 165 -2.95 -5.37 -21.49
N HIS A 166 -2.77 -5.05 -22.77
CA HIS A 166 -2.32 -3.73 -23.21
C HIS A 166 -3.29 -2.59 -22.83
N LEU A 167 -4.59 -2.87 -22.71
CA LEU A 167 -5.58 -1.90 -22.24
C LEU A 167 -5.37 -1.60 -20.76
N VAL A 168 -5.17 -2.65 -19.95
CA VAL A 168 -4.84 -2.47 -18.52
C VAL A 168 -3.55 -1.68 -18.37
N ALA A 169 -2.53 -2.01 -19.17
CA ALA A 169 -1.26 -1.28 -19.15
C ALA A 169 -1.48 0.22 -19.43
N ARG A 170 -2.27 0.56 -20.45
CA ARG A 170 -2.57 1.94 -20.83
C ARG A 170 -3.33 2.70 -19.74
N GLU A 171 -4.33 2.05 -19.15
CA GLU A 171 -5.22 2.71 -18.20
C GLU A 171 -4.63 2.81 -16.78
N ARG A 172 -3.76 1.86 -16.40
CA ARG A 172 -3.32 1.71 -15.02
C ARG A 172 -1.85 2.05 -14.77
N MET A 173 -1.04 2.24 -15.83
CA MET A 173 0.39 2.55 -15.65
C MET A 173 0.61 3.84 -14.86
N ARG A 174 -0.18 4.88 -15.13
CA ARG A 174 -0.11 6.15 -14.38
C ARG A 174 -0.33 5.93 -12.89
N GLU A 175 -1.35 5.17 -12.52
CA GLU A 175 -1.64 4.84 -11.12
C GLU A 175 -0.51 4.01 -10.50
N LEU A 176 0.01 3.01 -11.22
CA LEU A 176 1.14 2.20 -10.75
C LEU A 176 2.38 3.06 -10.49
N ARG A 177 2.70 3.99 -11.38
CA ARG A 177 3.84 4.90 -11.22
C ARG A 177 3.63 5.90 -10.08
N ASN A 178 2.44 6.47 -9.97
CA ASN A 178 2.11 7.40 -8.89
C ASN A 178 2.18 6.71 -7.51
N SER A 179 1.89 5.41 -7.45
CA SER A 179 1.97 4.63 -6.21
C SER A 179 3.39 4.42 -5.68
N LEU A 180 4.42 4.72 -6.49
CA LEU A 180 5.82 4.67 -6.07
C LEU A 180 6.25 5.92 -5.28
N VAL A 181 5.45 6.98 -5.32
CA VAL A 181 5.73 8.20 -4.58
C VAL A 181 5.08 8.06 -3.19
N PRO A 182 5.84 8.26 -2.09
CA PRO A 182 5.27 8.26 -0.76
C PRO A 182 4.17 9.33 -0.66
N VAL A 183 2.97 8.91 -0.27
CA VAL A 183 1.91 9.86 0.04
C VAL A 183 2.18 10.38 1.44
N PRO A 184 2.30 11.71 1.66
CA PRO A 184 2.49 12.23 2.99
C PRO A 184 1.29 11.83 3.86
N ASP A 185 1.58 11.33 5.05
CA ASP A 185 0.57 10.97 6.03
C ASP A 185 -0.26 12.21 6.36
N ARG A 186 -1.45 12.28 5.82
CA ARG A 186 -2.42 13.30 6.21
C ARG A 186 -3.19 12.77 7.41
N PRO A 187 -3.15 13.47 8.56
CA PRO A 187 -4.05 13.12 9.64
C PRO A 187 -5.48 13.21 9.10
N ARG A 188 -6.17 12.08 9.03
CA ARG A 188 -7.61 12.13 8.81
C ARG A 188 -8.21 12.82 10.02
N SER A 189 -8.81 13.98 9.81
CA SER A 189 -9.77 14.48 10.77
C SER A 189 -10.92 13.47 10.80
N PHE A 190 -10.84 12.52 11.73
CA PHE A 190 -12.04 11.82 12.09
C PHE A 190 -13.00 12.88 12.66
N SER A 191 -14.03 13.25 11.92
CA SER A 191 -15.26 13.66 12.58
C SER A 191 -15.53 12.54 13.56
N PRO A 192 -15.59 12.81 14.85
CA PRO A 192 -15.95 11.75 15.76
C PRO A 192 -17.28 11.21 15.23
N LEU A 193 -17.24 10.04 14.59
CA LEU A 193 -18.43 9.23 14.44
C LEU A 193 -19.00 9.24 15.85
N ALA A 194 -20.22 9.79 16.01
CA ALA A 194 -20.96 9.65 17.23
C ALA A 194 -21.20 8.14 17.40
N ILE A 195 -20.16 7.44 17.86
CA ILE A 195 -20.30 6.08 18.32
C ILE A 195 -21.27 6.23 19.46
N PRO A 196 -22.48 5.67 19.38
CA PRO A 196 -23.39 5.71 20.51
C PRO A 196 -22.58 5.20 21.70
N ALA A 197 -22.47 6.03 22.73
CA ALA A 197 -21.73 5.67 23.92
C ALA A 197 -22.42 4.40 24.46
N PHE A 198 -21.80 3.24 24.19
CA PHE A 198 -22.23 2.03 24.85
C PHE A 198 -22.06 2.28 26.35
N PRO A 199 -23.12 2.13 27.16
CA PRO A 199 -22.96 2.24 28.58
C PRO A 199 -21.86 1.24 28.98
N PRO A 200 -20.95 1.64 29.87
CA PRO A 200 -19.92 0.72 30.33
C PRO A 200 -20.57 -0.56 30.80
N PRO A 201 -20.00 -1.73 30.50
CA PRO A 201 -20.57 -2.99 30.95
C PRO A 201 -20.75 -2.95 32.46
N ASN A 202 -21.94 -3.31 32.92
CA ASN A 202 -22.21 -3.36 34.35
C ASN A 202 -21.38 -4.50 34.95
N LEU A 203 -20.26 -4.13 35.56
CA LEU A 203 -19.33 -5.08 36.19
C LEU A 203 -19.70 -5.36 37.65
N THR A 204 -20.83 -4.85 38.13
CA THR A 204 -21.29 -5.20 39.47
C THR A 204 -21.67 -6.69 39.51
N ASP A 205 -21.11 -7.40 40.46
CA ASP A 205 -21.44 -8.81 40.68
C ASP A 205 -22.96 -8.92 40.99
N PRO A 206 -23.75 -9.55 40.11
CA PRO A 206 -25.18 -9.67 40.30
C PRO A 206 -25.54 -10.46 41.59
N CYS A 207 -24.57 -11.17 42.17
CA CYS A 207 -24.70 -11.89 43.42
C CYS A 207 -24.19 -11.09 44.63
N ALA A 208 -23.73 -9.84 44.43
CA ALA A 208 -23.25 -8.99 45.53
C ALA A 208 -24.36 -8.71 46.52
N GLY A 209 -24.05 -8.87 47.80
CA GLY A 209 -25.02 -8.68 48.91
C GLY A 209 -25.83 -9.92 49.28
N LEU A 210 -25.84 -10.96 48.49
CA LEU A 210 -26.50 -12.22 48.85
C LEU A 210 -25.63 -13.04 49.81
N ARG A 211 -26.31 -13.81 50.75
CA ARG A 211 -25.62 -14.64 51.76
C ARG A 211 -26.07 -16.10 51.65
N SER A 212 -25.20 -16.97 52.10
CA SER A 212 -25.49 -18.40 52.33
C SER A 212 -26.08 -19.12 51.10
N ARG A 213 -27.30 -19.61 51.22
CA ARG A 213 -27.98 -20.44 50.20
C ARG A 213 -28.33 -19.64 48.94
N ALA A 214 -28.73 -18.38 49.08
CA ALA A 214 -29.04 -17.49 47.95
C ALA A 214 -27.79 -17.19 47.09
N LEU A 215 -26.65 -16.93 47.71
CA LEU A 215 -25.37 -16.73 47.04
C LEU A 215 -24.95 -17.96 46.21
N ARG A 216 -25.12 -19.14 46.80
CA ARG A 216 -24.77 -20.40 46.08
C ARG A 216 -25.67 -20.63 44.86
N ARG A 217 -26.96 -20.33 44.93
CA ARG A 217 -27.90 -20.45 43.81
C ARG A 217 -27.57 -19.44 42.70
N CYS A 218 -27.31 -18.19 43.07
CA CYS A 218 -26.94 -17.15 42.12
C CYS A 218 -25.65 -17.51 41.34
N ARG A 219 -24.61 -17.96 42.00
CA ARG A 219 -23.35 -18.39 41.37
C ARG A 219 -23.50 -19.68 40.56
N ALA A 220 -24.49 -20.51 40.85
CA ALA A 220 -24.79 -21.68 40.05
C ALA A 220 -25.67 -21.39 38.82
N GLY A 221 -25.97 -20.10 38.51
CA GLY A 221 -26.80 -19.70 37.38
C GLY A 221 -28.27 -20.12 37.46
N GLN A 222 -28.76 -20.49 38.67
CA GLN A 222 -30.16 -20.84 38.87
C GLN A 222 -30.98 -19.58 39.15
N PRO A 223 -32.10 -19.35 38.41
CA PRO A 223 -32.97 -18.21 38.69
C PRO A 223 -33.50 -18.30 40.10
N SER A 224 -33.56 -17.15 40.78
CA SER A 224 -34.06 -16.98 42.14
C SER A 224 -35.55 -17.26 42.25
#